data_60ff66487492545e617db351ed5d46ee
#
_entry.id   60ff66487492545e617db351ed5d46ee
#
_cell.length_a   1.000
_cell.length_b   1.000
_cell.length_c   1.000
_cell.angle_alpha   90.00
_cell.angle_beta   90.00
_cell.angle_gamma   90.00
#
_symmetry.space_group_name_H-M   'P 1'
#
loop_
_entity.id
_entity.type
_entity.pdbx_description
1 polymer ?
#
loop_
_entity_poly.entity_id
_entity_poly.type
_entity_poly.pdbx_seq_one_letter_code
_entity_poly.pdbx_strand_id
1 'polypeptide(L)'
;MLRLLAALALAAMLLTAAEGPVYVVLWFDTEDYILPAADDAALRIARDLSRAGVRATFKIVGEKARVLEARGREDVIHALAAHDIGYHSNFHSIQPAPAVYLRDAGWLDGAAEFERREAPGVADIRRIFGMTPSCYGQPGSSWGPQSFRALLRMGVPVYLDEGSHISLGEQPFWFGGMLHIFGMGRFLIRPSIEDEALLAGALSRFDRAAEELRNRGGGVISTYYHPTEFVATEFWDAVNFAKGASRPRAEWKMPRTRTAEASERAYRILMRYVEHAKTRPGVQFVTARELTHLYEPKPAPATREAAAEHLRARVTWLSSAPGSLSAADLLQILLGMPPREIEGPTARRASTYTGPDLTGEALETARRDVRAFIEANRRLPSEVWTGSTFLSIAEFKRMLAGARRAGPIEAESHVATDPGKTFQWAIHPEGFTAPNLLELARLQTWTLKPAVLKTR
;
A
#
# COMPACT_ATOMS: atom_id res chain seq x y z
N MET A 1 -8.79 27.05 48.86
CA MET A 1 -9.89 26.72 47.95
C MET A 1 -9.63 27.09 46.49
N LEU A 2 -9.12 28.29 46.16
CA LEU A 2 -8.89 28.67 44.73
C LEU A 2 -7.87 27.82 43.98
N ARG A 3 -6.81 27.29 44.64
CA ARG A 3 -5.79 26.43 44.02
C ARG A 3 -6.27 25.00 43.78
N LEU A 4 -7.26 24.49 44.55
CA LEU A 4 -7.88 23.19 44.32
C LEU A 4 -8.88 23.23 43.15
N LEU A 5 -9.57 24.34 42.96
CA LEU A 5 -10.48 24.54 41.81
C LEU A 5 -9.74 24.71 40.49
N ALA A 6 -8.56 25.35 40.50
CA ALA A 6 -7.70 25.43 39.31
C ALA A 6 -7.09 24.08 38.91
N ALA A 7 -6.73 23.22 39.88
CA ALA A 7 -6.23 21.87 39.60
C ALA A 7 -7.34 20.95 39.10
N LEU A 8 -8.57 21.07 39.55
CA LEU A 8 -9.72 20.34 39.05
C LEU A 8 -10.17 20.81 37.67
N ALA A 9 -10.04 22.10 37.34
CA ALA A 9 -10.29 22.63 36.00
C ALA A 9 -9.21 22.21 35.00
N LEU A 10 -7.94 22.07 35.44
CA LEU A 10 -6.86 21.53 34.61
C LEU A 10 -6.95 20.01 34.40
N ALA A 11 -7.49 19.25 35.37
CA ALA A 11 -7.76 17.83 35.23
C ALA A 11 -9.00 17.52 34.37
N ALA A 12 -9.97 18.45 34.28
CA ALA A 12 -11.14 18.34 33.39
C ALA A 12 -10.85 18.75 31.94
N MET A 13 -9.69 19.33 31.68
CA MET A 13 -9.10 19.51 30.33
C MET A 13 -8.21 18.33 29.92
N LEU A 14 -8.31 17.16 30.54
CA LEU A 14 -7.98 15.90 29.86
C LEU A 14 -8.98 15.75 28.72
N LEU A 15 -8.57 16.32 27.59
CA LEU A 15 -9.22 16.20 26.29
C LEU A 15 -9.76 14.77 26.17
N THR A 16 -11.06 14.61 26.21
CA THR A 16 -11.68 13.52 25.48
C THR A 16 -11.27 13.76 24.03
N ALA A 17 -10.24 13.08 23.58
CA ALA A 17 -9.94 13.03 22.15
C ALA A 17 -11.28 12.71 21.49
N ALA A 18 -11.75 13.61 20.61
CA ALA A 18 -13.03 13.39 19.93
C ALA A 18 -12.94 12.02 19.28
N GLU A 19 -13.91 11.13 19.58
CA GLU A 19 -13.94 9.79 19.01
C GLU A 19 -13.89 9.89 17.49
N GLY A 20 -12.85 9.30 16.88
CA GLY A 20 -12.65 9.34 15.45
C GLY A 20 -13.41 8.24 14.71
N PRO A 21 -13.71 8.40 13.43
CA PRO A 21 -14.38 7.39 12.62
C PRO A 21 -13.47 6.17 12.40
N VAL A 22 -14.07 4.97 12.40
CA VAL A 22 -13.39 3.73 12.05
C VAL A 22 -13.89 3.27 10.68
N TYR A 23 -12.99 3.20 9.73
CA TYR A 23 -13.30 2.74 8.38
C TYR A 23 -12.89 1.29 8.22
N VAL A 24 -13.80 0.47 7.67
CA VAL A 24 -13.51 -0.93 7.32
C VAL A 24 -13.37 -1.02 5.81
N VAL A 25 -12.19 -1.38 5.34
CA VAL A 25 -11.98 -1.76 3.95
C VAL A 25 -12.07 -3.27 3.83
N LEU A 26 -13.14 -3.74 3.20
CA LEU A 26 -13.35 -5.15 2.87
C LEU A 26 -12.99 -5.36 1.40
N TRP A 27 -12.07 -6.29 1.12
CA TRP A 27 -11.60 -6.49 -0.22
C TRP A 27 -11.37 -7.97 -0.55
N PHE A 28 -11.38 -8.27 -1.85
CA PHE A 28 -11.31 -9.62 -2.38
C PHE A 28 -10.32 -9.70 -3.52
N ASP A 29 -9.36 -10.64 -3.44
CA ASP A 29 -8.52 -11.01 -4.56
C ASP A 29 -9.28 -11.97 -5.46
N THR A 30 -9.78 -11.42 -6.56
CA THR A 30 -10.63 -12.14 -7.51
C THR A 30 -9.75 -12.67 -8.64
N GLU A 31 -9.01 -13.71 -8.33
CA GLU A 31 -7.85 -14.18 -9.10
C GLU A 31 -8.04 -15.48 -9.87
N ASP A 32 -8.81 -16.43 -9.32
CA ASP A 32 -8.97 -17.75 -9.93
C ASP A 32 -9.82 -17.69 -11.20
N TYR A 33 -9.16 -17.77 -12.35
CA TYR A 33 -9.81 -17.74 -13.66
C TYR A 33 -9.91 -19.14 -14.32
N ILE A 34 -9.53 -20.21 -13.60
CA ILE A 34 -9.66 -21.57 -14.13
C ILE A 34 -10.89 -22.29 -13.59
N LEU A 35 -11.23 -22.13 -12.31
CA LEU A 35 -12.36 -22.79 -11.65
C LEU A 35 -13.66 -21.99 -11.85
N PRO A 36 -14.67 -22.51 -12.62
CA PRO A 36 -15.94 -21.80 -12.81
C PRO A 36 -16.69 -21.51 -11.50
N ALA A 37 -16.61 -22.39 -10.50
CA ALA A 37 -17.23 -22.17 -9.20
C ALA A 37 -16.69 -20.93 -8.48
N ALA A 38 -15.46 -20.47 -8.78
CA ALA A 38 -14.93 -19.21 -8.25
C ALA A 38 -15.63 -17.98 -8.87
N ASP A 39 -16.17 -18.09 -10.09
CA ASP A 39 -17.02 -17.05 -10.70
C ASP A 39 -18.35 -16.93 -9.92
N ASP A 40 -18.97 -18.08 -9.60
CA ASP A 40 -20.22 -18.15 -8.82
C ASP A 40 -20.02 -17.65 -7.38
N ALA A 41 -18.87 -17.95 -6.78
CA ALA A 41 -18.50 -17.44 -5.46
C ALA A 41 -18.39 -15.91 -5.46
N ALA A 42 -17.69 -15.33 -6.43
CA ALA A 42 -17.58 -13.88 -6.57
C ALA A 42 -18.95 -13.22 -6.75
N LEU A 43 -19.81 -13.79 -7.61
CA LEU A 43 -21.19 -13.34 -7.82
C LEU A 43 -22.00 -13.34 -6.53
N ARG A 44 -21.95 -14.45 -5.79
CA ARG A 44 -22.70 -14.60 -4.54
C ARG A 44 -22.24 -13.60 -3.49
N ILE A 45 -20.94 -13.48 -3.27
CA ILE A 45 -20.34 -12.51 -2.30
C ILE A 45 -20.79 -11.09 -2.66
N ALA A 46 -20.66 -10.68 -3.92
CA ALA A 46 -21.05 -9.35 -4.35
C ALA A 46 -22.56 -9.08 -4.10
N ARG A 47 -23.42 -10.03 -4.42
CA ARG A 47 -24.86 -9.92 -4.17
C ARG A 47 -25.22 -9.90 -2.69
N ASP A 48 -24.58 -10.72 -1.87
CA ASP A 48 -24.81 -10.78 -0.42
C ASP A 48 -24.41 -9.47 0.25
N LEU A 49 -23.24 -8.91 -0.12
CA LEU A 49 -22.79 -7.61 0.36
C LEU A 49 -23.70 -6.47 -0.10
N SER A 50 -24.14 -6.47 -1.37
CA SER A 50 -25.09 -5.48 -1.88
C SER A 50 -26.42 -5.52 -1.10
N ARG A 51 -26.95 -6.72 -0.80
CA ARG A 51 -28.16 -6.89 0.03
C ARG A 51 -27.96 -6.39 1.45
N ALA A 52 -26.75 -6.54 1.99
CA ALA A 52 -26.39 -6.01 3.30
C ALA A 52 -26.12 -4.48 3.29
N GLY A 53 -26.20 -3.81 2.14
CA GLY A 53 -25.89 -2.39 1.98
C GLY A 53 -24.41 -2.07 2.19
N VAL A 54 -23.51 -3.03 1.94
CA VAL A 54 -22.06 -2.88 2.08
C VAL A 54 -21.40 -2.91 0.70
N ARG A 55 -20.54 -1.92 0.43
CA ARG A 55 -19.67 -1.94 -0.72
C ARG A 55 -18.29 -2.47 -0.32
N ALA A 56 -17.71 -3.29 -1.18
CA ALA A 56 -16.35 -3.84 -1.03
C ALA A 56 -15.49 -3.49 -2.24
N THR A 57 -14.20 -3.76 -2.17
CA THR A 57 -13.28 -3.64 -3.31
C THR A 57 -12.93 -5.03 -3.83
N PHE A 58 -13.20 -5.30 -5.11
CA PHE A 58 -12.80 -6.53 -5.77
C PHE A 58 -11.58 -6.25 -6.65
N LYS A 59 -10.41 -6.78 -6.28
CA LYS A 59 -9.20 -6.68 -7.09
C LYS A 59 -9.23 -7.80 -8.12
N ILE A 60 -9.32 -7.44 -9.39
CA ILE A 60 -9.52 -8.38 -10.49
C ILE A 60 -8.20 -8.62 -11.22
N VAL A 61 -7.86 -9.89 -11.46
CA VAL A 61 -6.78 -10.25 -12.38
C VAL A 61 -7.22 -9.97 -13.81
N GLY A 62 -6.35 -9.39 -14.65
CA GLY A 62 -6.69 -9.06 -16.04
C GLY A 62 -7.21 -10.26 -16.84
N GLU A 63 -6.56 -11.43 -16.70
CA GLU A 63 -7.03 -12.67 -17.33
C GLU A 63 -8.38 -13.13 -16.78
N LYS A 64 -8.65 -12.92 -15.49
CA LYS A 64 -9.97 -13.21 -14.90
C LYS A 64 -11.07 -12.38 -15.57
N ALA A 65 -10.82 -11.09 -15.81
CA ALA A 65 -11.77 -10.22 -16.50
C ALA A 65 -12.07 -10.75 -17.92
N ARG A 66 -11.02 -11.08 -18.68
CA ARG A 66 -11.16 -11.67 -20.03
C ARG A 66 -11.90 -13.02 -20.03
N VAL A 67 -11.64 -13.86 -19.05
CA VAL A 67 -12.30 -15.17 -18.93
C VAL A 67 -13.78 -15.01 -18.57
N LEU A 68 -14.16 -14.06 -17.71
CA LEU A 68 -15.56 -13.76 -17.42
C LEU A 68 -16.31 -13.30 -18.68
N GLU A 69 -15.72 -12.40 -19.46
CA GLU A 69 -16.27 -11.97 -20.76
C GLU A 69 -16.41 -13.13 -21.73
N ALA A 70 -15.36 -13.94 -21.91
CA ALA A 70 -15.36 -15.09 -22.82
C ALA A 70 -16.36 -16.19 -22.42
N ARG A 71 -16.66 -16.31 -21.12
CA ARG A 71 -17.70 -17.24 -20.60
C ARG A 71 -19.09 -16.66 -20.67
N GLY A 72 -19.28 -15.40 -21.11
CA GLY A 72 -20.58 -14.70 -21.11
C GLY A 72 -21.12 -14.44 -19.71
N ARG A 73 -20.26 -14.29 -18.69
CA ARG A 73 -20.64 -14.08 -17.28
C ARG A 73 -20.95 -12.61 -17.00
N GLU A 74 -21.85 -12.02 -17.79
CA GLU A 74 -22.34 -10.65 -17.58
C GLU A 74 -22.96 -10.46 -16.19
N ASP A 75 -23.58 -11.51 -15.64
CA ASP A 75 -24.16 -11.53 -14.31
C ASP A 75 -23.09 -11.27 -13.22
N VAL A 76 -21.90 -11.85 -13.37
CA VAL A 76 -20.75 -11.64 -12.46
C VAL A 76 -20.16 -10.25 -12.67
N ILE A 77 -19.92 -9.86 -13.92
CA ILE A 77 -19.36 -8.56 -14.27
C ILE A 77 -20.21 -7.42 -13.70
N HIS A 78 -21.52 -7.45 -13.92
CA HIS A 78 -22.43 -6.44 -13.41
C HIS A 78 -22.51 -6.44 -11.87
N ALA A 79 -22.52 -7.62 -11.23
CA ALA A 79 -22.55 -7.69 -9.78
C ALA A 79 -21.27 -7.12 -9.13
N LEU A 80 -20.11 -7.40 -9.70
CA LEU A 80 -18.83 -6.86 -9.23
C LEU A 80 -18.74 -5.35 -9.50
N ALA A 81 -19.22 -4.87 -10.66
CA ALA A 81 -19.21 -3.45 -11.02
C ALA A 81 -20.13 -2.58 -10.13
N ALA A 82 -21.07 -3.17 -9.39
CA ALA A 82 -21.84 -2.48 -8.36
C ALA A 82 -21.01 -2.14 -7.10
N HIS A 83 -19.83 -2.71 -6.97
CA HIS A 83 -18.82 -2.46 -5.94
C HIS A 83 -17.68 -1.61 -6.49
N ASP A 84 -16.54 -1.60 -5.82
CA ASP A 84 -15.33 -0.97 -6.32
C ASP A 84 -14.41 -2.00 -6.97
N ILE A 85 -13.81 -1.65 -8.10
CA ILE A 85 -12.91 -2.52 -8.83
C ILE A 85 -11.46 -2.06 -8.61
N GLY A 86 -10.64 -2.98 -8.13
CA GLY A 86 -9.18 -2.89 -8.08
C GLY A 86 -8.52 -3.77 -9.14
N TYR A 87 -7.21 -3.77 -9.16
CA TYR A 87 -6.35 -4.52 -10.07
C TYR A 87 -5.44 -5.49 -9.30
N HIS A 88 -5.31 -6.73 -9.81
CA HIS A 88 -4.52 -7.78 -9.16
C HIS A 88 -3.56 -8.47 -10.15
N SER A 89 -2.76 -7.67 -10.85
CA SER A 89 -1.90 -8.05 -11.96
C SER A 89 -2.62 -8.58 -13.21
N ASN A 90 -1.87 -8.70 -14.32
CA ASN A 90 -2.46 -9.12 -15.61
C ASN A 90 -2.73 -10.64 -15.67
N PHE A 91 -1.80 -11.44 -15.16
CA PHE A 91 -1.85 -12.91 -15.25
C PHE A 91 -1.63 -13.64 -13.92
N HIS A 92 -1.47 -12.91 -12.83
CA HIS A 92 -1.20 -13.40 -11.49
C HIS A 92 0.07 -14.29 -11.44
N SER A 93 -0.08 -15.60 -11.50
CA SER A 93 0.96 -16.60 -11.23
C SER A 93 1.73 -17.08 -12.46
N ILE A 94 1.34 -16.62 -13.67
CA ILE A 94 2.09 -16.96 -14.89
C ILE A 94 3.49 -16.34 -14.81
N GLN A 95 4.50 -17.20 -14.99
CA GLN A 95 5.90 -16.77 -14.90
C GLN A 95 6.36 -15.97 -16.12
N PRO A 96 7.23 -14.98 -15.93
CA PRO A 96 7.74 -14.51 -14.64
C PRO A 96 6.74 -13.59 -13.92
N ALA A 97 6.52 -13.84 -12.62
CA ALA A 97 5.69 -12.99 -11.75
C ALA A 97 6.41 -11.64 -11.45
N PRO A 98 5.71 -10.58 -10.97
CA PRO A 98 6.26 -9.24 -10.82
C PRO A 98 7.61 -9.16 -10.10
N ALA A 99 7.76 -9.75 -8.93
CA ALA A 99 9.05 -9.73 -8.22
C ALA A 99 10.17 -10.42 -9.01
N VAL A 100 9.84 -11.43 -9.83
CA VAL A 100 10.82 -12.18 -10.61
C VAL A 100 11.38 -11.34 -11.75
N TYR A 101 10.56 -10.67 -12.54
CA TYR A 101 11.05 -9.83 -13.64
C TYR A 101 11.58 -8.47 -13.18
N LEU A 102 11.20 -8.00 -11.98
CA LEU A 102 11.70 -6.74 -11.42
C LEU A 102 13.00 -6.91 -10.60
N ARG A 103 13.34 -8.14 -10.20
CA ARG A 103 14.38 -8.46 -9.22
C ARG A 103 15.68 -7.68 -9.42
N ASP A 104 16.17 -7.66 -10.66
CA ASP A 104 17.47 -7.10 -11.00
C ASP A 104 17.35 -5.76 -11.78
N ALA A 105 16.12 -5.28 -12.01
CA ALA A 105 15.85 -4.05 -12.75
C ALA A 105 16.09 -2.80 -11.88
N GLY A 106 16.64 -1.75 -12.50
CA GLY A 106 16.70 -0.43 -11.89
C GLY A 106 15.32 0.20 -11.72
N TRP A 107 15.27 1.36 -11.06
CA TRP A 107 14.00 2.05 -10.76
C TRP A 107 13.18 2.39 -12.01
N LEU A 108 13.80 3.05 -13.00
CA LEU A 108 13.11 3.52 -14.19
C LEU A 108 12.79 2.39 -15.17
N ASP A 109 13.77 1.50 -15.40
CA ASP A 109 13.62 0.37 -16.33
C ASP A 109 12.59 -0.64 -15.77
N GLY A 110 12.63 -0.90 -14.46
CA GLY A 110 11.65 -1.76 -13.81
C GLY A 110 10.24 -1.18 -13.89
N ALA A 111 10.08 0.14 -13.70
CA ALA A 111 8.78 0.78 -13.86
C ALA A 111 8.26 0.69 -15.30
N ALA A 112 9.12 0.87 -16.30
CA ALA A 112 8.74 0.72 -17.70
C ALA A 112 8.36 -0.72 -18.05
N GLU A 113 9.11 -1.71 -17.55
CA GLU A 113 8.80 -3.12 -17.76
C GLU A 113 7.50 -3.55 -17.06
N PHE A 114 7.24 -3.06 -15.85
CA PHE A 114 5.98 -3.28 -15.16
C PHE A 114 4.81 -2.69 -15.95
N GLU A 115 4.92 -1.44 -16.40
CA GLU A 115 3.89 -0.78 -17.20
C GLU A 115 3.61 -1.56 -18.50
N ARG A 116 4.65 -1.99 -19.19
CA ARG A 116 4.53 -2.78 -20.42
C ARG A 116 3.75 -4.09 -20.23
N ARG A 117 3.95 -4.77 -19.09
CA ARG A 117 3.28 -6.05 -18.79
C ARG A 117 1.87 -5.87 -18.26
N GLU A 118 1.65 -4.83 -17.47
CA GLU A 118 0.43 -4.67 -16.68
C GLU A 118 -0.61 -3.74 -17.32
N ALA A 119 -0.19 -2.79 -18.19
CA ALA A 119 -1.12 -1.87 -18.84
C ALA A 119 -2.22 -2.56 -19.67
N PRO A 120 -1.98 -3.68 -20.38
CA PRO A 120 -3.04 -4.40 -21.06
C PRO A 120 -4.14 -4.92 -20.10
N GLY A 121 -3.76 -5.43 -18.93
CA GLY A 121 -4.73 -5.89 -17.92
C GLY A 121 -5.59 -4.75 -17.37
N VAL A 122 -4.97 -3.59 -17.08
CA VAL A 122 -5.69 -2.38 -16.65
C VAL A 122 -6.65 -1.90 -17.75
N ALA A 123 -6.23 -1.94 -19.01
CA ALA A 123 -7.08 -1.55 -20.15
C ALA A 123 -8.29 -2.47 -20.31
N ASP A 124 -8.09 -3.80 -20.17
CA ASP A 124 -9.19 -4.76 -20.24
C ASP A 124 -10.19 -4.57 -19.09
N ILE A 125 -9.71 -4.32 -17.86
CA ILE A 125 -10.62 -4.02 -16.74
C ILE A 125 -11.42 -2.75 -17.01
N ARG A 126 -10.80 -1.69 -17.53
CA ARG A 126 -11.52 -0.47 -17.92
C ARG A 126 -12.60 -0.74 -18.95
N ARG A 127 -12.30 -1.54 -19.95
CA ARG A 127 -13.24 -1.89 -21.00
C ARG A 127 -14.38 -2.75 -20.49
N ILE A 128 -14.10 -3.79 -19.72
CA ILE A 128 -15.06 -4.81 -19.27
C ILE A 128 -15.94 -4.28 -18.14
N PHE A 129 -15.37 -3.60 -17.14
CA PHE A 129 -16.10 -3.11 -15.97
C PHE A 129 -16.52 -1.63 -16.08
N GLY A 130 -16.12 -0.91 -17.14
CA GLY A 130 -16.48 0.49 -17.37
C GLY A 130 -15.81 1.49 -16.42
N MET A 131 -14.78 1.08 -15.64
CA MET A 131 -14.11 1.95 -14.68
C MET A 131 -12.61 1.68 -14.57
N THR A 132 -11.85 2.73 -14.27
CA THR A 132 -10.42 2.59 -13.92
C THR A 132 -10.30 1.91 -12.55
N PRO A 133 -9.43 0.90 -12.38
CA PRO A 133 -9.16 0.30 -11.08
C PRO A 133 -8.74 1.37 -10.06
N SER A 134 -9.31 1.29 -8.86
CA SER A 134 -9.02 2.23 -7.77
C SER A 134 -7.73 1.92 -7.02
N CYS A 135 -7.35 0.64 -7.00
CA CYS A 135 -6.20 0.15 -6.26
C CYS A 135 -5.52 -1.01 -6.99
N TYR A 136 -4.33 -1.32 -6.52
CA TYR A 136 -3.56 -2.49 -6.91
C TYR A 136 -3.17 -3.29 -5.66
N GLY A 137 -3.15 -4.62 -5.76
CA GLY A 137 -2.48 -5.54 -4.85
C GLY A 137 -1.61 -6.50 -5.66
N GLN A 138 -0.43 -6.83 -5.14
CA GLN A 138 0.46 -7.76 -5.83
C GLN A 138 -0.07 -9.19 -5.75
N PRO A 139 0.23 -10.05 -6.73
CA PRO A 139 -0.07 -11.47 -6.62
C PRO A 139 0.84 -12.13 -5.56
N GLY A 140 0.24 -12.70 -4.51
CA GLY A 140 0.95 -13.28 -3.37
C GLY A 140 1.98 -12.32 -2.77
N SER A 141 3.22 -12.75 -2.55
CA SER A 141 4.31 -11.87 -2.11
C SER A 141 5.16 -11.30 -3.26
N SER A 142 4.66 -11.32 -4.51
CA SER A 142 5.42 -10.89 -5.70
C SER A 142 5.40 -9.37 -5.87
N TRP A 143 6.01 -8.67 -4.93
CA TRP A 143 6.05 -7.22 -4.81
C TRP A 143 7.30 -6.60 -5.45
N GLY A 144 7.18 -5.37 -5.95
CA GLY A 144 8.30 -4.56 -6.42
C GLY A 144 7.95 -3.08 -6.39
N PRO A 145 8.76 -2.21 -5.75
CA PRO A 145 8.45 -0.79 -5.59
C PRO A 145 8.46 -0.02 -6.90
N GLN A 146 9.09 -0.53 -7.95
CA GLN A 146 9.05 0.07 -9.30
C GLN A 146 7.63 0.14 -9.86
N SER A 147 6.71 -0.73 -9.36
CA SER A 147 5.29 -0.71 -9.74
C SER A 147 4.60 0.61 -9.41
N PHE A 148 5.02 1.34 -8.38
CA PHE A 148 4.33 2.55 -7.92
C PHE A 148 4.24 3.61 -9.02
N ARG A 149 5.37 3.91 -9.66
CA ARG A 149 5.43 4.88 -10.77
C ARG A 149 4.51 4.47 -11.92
N ALA A 150 4.53 3.21 -12.31
CA ALA A 150 3.71 2.69 -13.40
C ALA A 150 2.22 2.73 -13.06
N LEU A 151 1.84 2.31 -11.84
CA LEU A 151 0.46 2.32 -11.36
C LEU A 151 -0.13 3.73 -11.34
N LEU A 152 0.62 4.72 -10.82
CA LEU A 152 0.20 6.13 -10.84
C LEU A 152 -0.04 6.65 -12.26
N ARG A 153 0.84 6.29 -13.23
CA ARG A 153 0.68 6.65 -14.65
C ARG A 153 -0.55 5.99 -15.27
N MET A 154 -0.89 4.79 -14.84
CA MET A 154 -2.10 4.08 -15.24
C MET A 154 -3.37 4.57 -14.52
N GLY A 155 -3.25 5.52 -13.58
CA GLY A 155 -4.38 6.08 -12.81
C GLY A 155 -4.85 5.22 -11.65
N VAL A 156 -3.95 4.38 -11.09
CA VAL A 156 -4.22 3.49 -9.95
C VAL A 156 -3.51 4.04 -8.71
N PRO A 157 -4.18 4.82 -7.85
CA PRO A 157 -3.51 5.63 -6.81
C PRO A 157 -3.36 4.92 -5.45
N VAL A 158 -3.98 3.76 -5.23
CA VAL A 158 -3.97 3.05 -3.94
C VAL A 158 -3.24 1.72 -4.06
N TYR A 159 -2.39 1.41 -3.08
CA TYR A 159 -1.81 0.09 -2.89
C TYR A 159 -2.57 -0.60 -1.75
N LEU A 160 -3.31 -1.67 -2.03
CA LEU A 160 -4.17 -2.37 -1.08
C LEU A 160 -3.81 -3.85 -1.04
N ASP A 161 -3.16 -4.29 0.04
CA ASP A 161 -2.74 -5.68 0.19
C ASP A 161 -2.45 -6.05 1.65
N GLU A 162 -2.26 -7.35 1.94
CA GLU A 162 -1.90 -7.84 3.27
C GLU A 162 -0.41 -7.77 3.60
N GLY A 163 0.44 -7.57 2.58
CA GLY A 163 1.88 -7.70 2.68
C GLY A 163 2.52 -6.90 3.82
N SER A 164 3.73 -7.28 4.20
CA SER A 164 4.51 -6.67 5.27
C SER A 164 5.88 -6.17 4.81
N HIS A 165 6.07 -5.96 3.51
CA HIS A 165 7.32 -5.47 2.92
C HIS A 165 7.70 -4.08 3.46
N ILE A 166 6.69 -3.29 3.80
CA ILE A 166 6.81 -2.00 4.48
C ILE A 166 5.60 -1.81 5.40
N SER A 167 5.80 -1.18 6.56
CA SER A 167 4.74 -0.87 7.51
C SER A 167 5.04 0.43 8.24
N LEU A 168 4.02 1.24 8.47
CA LEU A 168 4.12 2.48 9.25
C LEU A 168 2.98 2.57 10.26
N GLY A 169 3.26 2.18 11.50
CA GLY A 169 2.28 2.27 12.61
C GLY A 169 1.02 1.44 12.42
N GLU A 170 1.06 0.43 11.53
CA GLU A 170 -0.08 -0.47 11.21
C GLU A 170 -1.35 0.28 10.75
N GLN A 171 -1.17 1.46 10.16
CA GLN A 171 -2.23 2.30 9.61
C GLN A 171 -1.84 2.82 8.22
N PRO A 172 -2.77 3.39 7.44
CA PRO A 172 -2.48 3.90 6.10
C PRO A 172 -1.35 4.93 6.08
N PHE A 173 -0.54 4.90 5.03
CA PHE A 173 0.59 5.80 4.84
C PHE A 173 0.78 6.16 3.36
N TRP A 174 1.46 7.28 3.10
CA TRP A 174 1.90 7.68 1.78
C TRP A 174 3.31 7.17 1.53
N PHE A 175 3.52 6.55 0.37
CA PHE A 175 4.81 6.03 -0.04
C PHE A 175 4.90 5.96 -1.57
N GLY A 176 5.95 6.53 -2.15
CA GLY A 176 6.12 6.59 -3.60
C GLY A 176 4.97 7.27 -4.34
N GLY A 177 4.28 8.23 -3.70
CA GLY A 177 3.13 8.93 -4.26
C GLY A 177 1.80 8.19 -4.17
N MET A 178 1.77 6.96 -3.65
CA MET A 178 0.55 6.15 -3.49
C MET A 178 0.06 6.14 -2.04
N LEU A 179 -1.25 6.02 -1.86
CA LEU A 179 -1.83 5.67 -0.56
C LEU A 179 -1.72 4.16 -0.35
N HIS A 180 -1.04 3.75 0.72
CA HIS A 180 -0.86 2.36 1.07
C HIS A 180 -1.77 1.95 2.23
N ILE A 181 -2.57 0.92 2.01
CA ILE A 181 -3.27 0.12 3.02
C ILE A 181 -2.53 -1.22 3.05
N PHE A 182 -1.41 -1.24 3.75
CA PHE A 182 -0.40 -2.29 3.68
C PHE A 182 0.31 -2.41 5.02
N GLY A 183 0.76 -3.61 5.39
CA GLY A 183 1.42 -3.81 6.68
C GLY A 183 0.56 -3.43 7.88
N MET A 184 -0.75 -3.72 7.81
CA MET A 184 -1.77 -3.29 8.79
C MET A 184 -1.72 -4.01 10.13
N GLY A 185 -0.86 -5.02 10.28
CA GLY A 185 -0.61 -5.71 11.54
C GLY A 185 -1.89 -6.15 12.25
N ARG A 186 -2.09 -5.71 13.51
CA ARG A 186 -3.28 -6.09 14.30
C ARG A 186 -4.60 -5.51 13.78
N PHE A 187 -4.56 -4.53 12.88
CA PHE A 187 -5.74 -3.96 12.21
C PHE A 187 -6.06 -4.68 10.89
N LEU A 188 -5.32 -5.72 10.53
CA LEU A 188 -5.71 -6.69 9.52
C LEU A 188 -6.49 -7.81 10.22
N ILE A 189 -7.82 -7.78 10.13
CA ILE A 189 -8.70 -8.71 10.83
C ILE A 189 -9.42 -9.59 9.82
N ARG A 190 -9.06 -10.86 9.83
CA ARG A 190 -9.60 -11.87 8.93
C ARG A 190 -10.14 -13.05 9.76
N PRO A 191 -11.48 -13.15 9.96
CA PRO A 191 -12.07 -14.37 10.53
C PRO A 191 -11.76 -15.61 9.69
N SER A 192 -11.48 -16.73 10.35
CA SER A 192 -11.42 -18.01 9.65
C SER A 192 -12.79 -18.36 9.10
N ILE A 193 -12.87 -18.70 7.82
CA ILE A 193 -14.10 -19.20 7.18
C ILE A 193 -14.24 -20.73 7.27
N GLU A 194 -13.24 -21.39 7.85
CA GLU A 194 -13.22 -22.85 8.02
C GLU A 194 -13.97 -23.31 9.26
N ASP A 195 -13.81 -22.55 10.36
CA ASP A 195 -14.30 -22.94 11.68
C ASP A 195 -15.10 -21.80 12.33
N GLU A 196 -16.41 -22.04 12.47
CA GLU A 196 -17.34 -21.09 13.08
C GLU A 196 -17.07 -20.86 14.57
N ALA A 197 -16.43 -21.81 15.26
CA ALA A 197 -16.08 -21.65 16.68
C ALA A 197 -15.04 -20.53 16.88
N LEU A 198 -14.22 -20.24 15.88
CA LEU A 198 -13.22 -19.16 15.92
C LEU A 198 -13.80 -17.76 15.68
N LEU A 199 -15.05 -17.66 15.21
CA LEU A 199 -15.67 -16.37 14.86
C LEU A 199 -15.76 -15.44 16.08
N ALA A 200 -16.20 -15.93 17.24
CA ALA A 200 -16.36 -15.11 18.44
C ALA A 200 -15.04 -14.40 18.83
N GLY A 201 -13.91 -15.11 18.74
CA GLY A 201 -12.58 -14.52 18.97
C GLY A 201 -12.21 -13.44 17.96
N ALA A 202 -12.58 -13.63 16.69
CA ALA A 202 -12.35 -12.63 15.65
C ALA A 202 -13.21 -11.38 15.84
N LEU A 203 -14.49 -11.52 16.22
CA LEU A 203 -15.37 -10.41 16.54
C LEU A 203 -14.85 -9.61 17.75
N SER A 204 -14.37 -10.29 18.80
CA SER A 204 -13.74 -9.61 19.95
C SER A 204 -12.46 -8.87 19.58
N ARG A 205 -11.63 -9.38 18.63
CA ARG A 205 -10.48 -8.63 18.11
C ARG A 205 -10.92 -7.40 17.34
N PHE A 206 -11.97 -7.52 16.53
CA PHE A 206 -12.56 -6.39 15.81
C PHE A 206 -13.01 -5.28 16.77
N ASP A 207 -13.77 -5.63 17.81
CA ASP A 207 -14.29 -4.67 18.77
C ASP A 207 -13.16 -3.90 19.47
N ARG A 208 -12.10 -4.60 19.92
CA ARG A 208 -10.92 -3.94 20.52
C ARG A 208 -10.17 -3.04 19.53
N ALA A 209 -10.00 -3.49 18.29
CA ALA A 209 -9.34 -2.68 17.27
C ALA A 209 -10.15 -1.41 16.93
N ALA A 210 -11.47 -1.55 16.81
CA ALA A 210 -12.36 -0.42 16.56
C ALA A 210 -12.35 0.59 17.72
N GLU A 211 -12.39 0.13 18.95
CA GLU A 211 -12.28 0.98 20.14
C GLU A 211 -10.93 1.72 20.19
N GLU A 212 -9.82 1.00 19.96
CA GLU A 212 -8.48 1.60 19.93
C GLU A 212 -8.39 2.70 18.87
N LEU A 213 -8.89 2.46 17.66
CA LEU A 213 -8.87 3.45 16.58
C LEU A 213 -9.75 4.66 16.90
N ARG A 214 -10.95 4.47 17.43
CA ARG A 214 -11.79 5.60 17.88
C ARG A 214 -11.05 6.51 18.85
N ASN A 215 -10.41 5.91 19.85
CA ASN A 215 -9.68 6.62 20.90
C ASN A 215 -8.43 7.36 20.36
N ARG A 216 -7.92 6.97 19.18
CA ARG A 216 -6.78 7.61 18.50
C ARG A 216 -7.18 8.69 17.49
N GLY A 217 -8.48 9.01 17.37
CA GLY A 217 -8.95 9.98 16.39
C GLY A 217 -9.36 9.36 15.05
N GLY A 218 -9.51 8.04 14.99
CA GLY A 218 -9.95 7.29 13.82
C GLY A 218 -8.87 6.45 13.16
N GLY A 219 -9.26 5.68 12.15
CA GLY A 219 -8.34 4.84 11.39
C GLY A 219 -9.03 3.80 10.52
N VAL A 220 -8.25 2.82 10.03
CA VAL A 220 -8.71 1.78 9.11
C VAL A 220 -8.51 0.39 9.72
N ILE A 221 -9.53 -0.46 9.58
CA ILE A 221 -9.45 -1.91 9.72
C ILE A 221 -9.52 -2.51 8.31
N SER A 222 -8.55 -3.39 7.99
CA SER A 222 -8.49 -4.10 6.71
C SER A 222 -8.97 -5.54 6.89
N THR A 223 -9.77 -6.02 5.94
CA THR A 223 -10.27 -7.41 5.93
C THR A 223 -10.28 -7.92 4.50
N TYR A 224 -9.74 -9.12 4.27
CA TYR A 224 -9.69 -9.66 2.93
C TYR A 224 -10.00 -11.15 2.86
N TYR A 225 -10.41 -11.57 1.65
CA TYR A 225 -10.57 -12.97 1.25
C TYR A 225 -10.35 -13.11 -0.27
N HIS A 226 -10.33 -14.37 -0.72
CA HIS A 226 -10.38 -14.70 -2.14
C HIS A 226 -11.70 -15.43 -2.40
N PRO A 227 -12.50 -15.07 -3.41
CA PRO A 227 -13.73 -15.80 -3.73
C PRO A 227 -13.52 -17.31 -3.89
N THR A 228 -12.36 -17.72 -4.42
CA THR A 228 -12.02 -19.15 -4.57
C THR A 228 -11.99 -19.89 -3.24
N GLU A 229 -11.60 -19.25 -2.12
CA GLU A 229 -11.57 -19.87 -0.79
C GLU A 229 -12.95 -20.34 -0.29
N PHE A 230 -14.02 -19.78 -0.83
CA PHE A 230 -15.39 -20.17 -0.46
C PHE A 230 -15.85 -21.45 -1.13
N VAL A 231 -15.17 -21.88 -2.18
CA VAL A 231 -15.52 -23.05 -3.00
C VAL A 231 -14.41 -24.05 -3.22
N ALA A 232 -13.16 -23.70 -2.90
CA ALA A 232 -11.99 -24.57 -3.04
C ALA A 232 -11.23 -24.72 -1.71
N THR A 233 -10.53 -25.82 -1.53
CA THR A 233 -9.70 -26.15 -0.36
C THR A 233 -8.22 -25.89 -0.60
N GLU A 234 -7.85 -25.54 -1.82
CA GLU A 234 -6.48 -25.22 -2.23
C GLU A 234 -6.50 -24.13 -3.29
N PHE A 235 -5.43 -23.36 -3.37
CA PHE A 235 -5.29 -22.30 -4.37
C PHE A 235 -4.85 -22.90 -5.72
N TRP A 236 -5.51 -22.48 -6.79
CA TRP A 236 -5.26 -22.89 -8.17
C TRP A 236 -3.81 -22.67 -8.63
N ASP A 237 -3.20 -21.60 -8.16
CA ASP A 237 -1.84 -21.21 -8.50
C ASP A 237 -0.80 -22.11 -7.81
N ALA A 238 -0.98 -22.44 -6.53
CA ALA A 238 -0.14 -23.40 -5.84
C ALA A 238 -0.18 -24.79 -6.47
N VAL A 239 -1.34 -25.17 -7.05
CA VAL A 239 -1.48 -26.45 -7.78
C VAL A 239 -0.71 -26.46 -9.09
N ASN A 240 -0.67 -25.31 -9.80
CA ASN A 240 -0.17 -25.27 -11.18
C ASN A 240 1.22 -24.64 -11.32
N PHE A 241 1.62 -23.73 -10.44
CA PHE A 241 2.84 -22.94 -10.58
C PHE A 241 3.82 -23.11 -9.42
N ALA A 242 3.62 -24.09 -8.56
CA ALA A 242 4.50 -24.35 -7.43
C ALA A 242 5.98 -24.36 -7.83
N LYS A 243 6.83 -23.68 -7.02
CA LYS A 243 8.29 -23.55 -7.21
C LYS A 243 8.70 -22.96 -8.56
N GLY A 244 7.90 -22.03 -9.11
CA GLY A 244 8.19 -21.38 -10.39
C GLY A 244 7.86 -22.22 -11.61
N ALA A 245 7.09 -23.28 -11.47
CA ALA A 245 6.67 -24.08 -12.61
C ALA A 245 5.92 -23.21 -13.64
N SER A 246 6.20 -23.47 -14.93
CA SER A 246 5.51 -22.86 -16.06
C SER A 246 4.96 -23.95 -16.94
N ARG A 247 3.69 -24.31 -16.74
CA ARG A 247 3.03 -25.38 -17.49
C ARG A 247 2.17 -24.81 -18.59
N PRO A 248 2.06 -25.46 -19.77
CA PRO A 248 1.06 -25.11 -20.77
C PRO A 248 -0.36 -25.14 -20.17
N ARG A 249 -1.22 -24.23 -20.60
CA ARG A 249 -2.59 -24.10 -20.06
C ARG A 249 -3.40 -25.42 -20.16
N ALA A 250 -3.15 -26.22 -21.19
CA ALA A 250 -3.80 -27.51 -21.36
C ALA A 250 -3.46 -28.54 -20.28
N GLU A 251 -2.36 -28.33 -19.54
CA GLU A 251 -1.90 -29.23 -18.46
C GLU A 251 -2.34 -28.75 -17.07
N TRP A 252 -3.01 -27.61 -16.98
CA TRP A 252 -3.44 -27.06 -15.69
C TRP A 252 -4.50 -27.93 -15.05
N LYS A 253 -4.36 -28.10 -13.74
CA LYS A 253 -5.26 -28.92 -12.92
C LYS A 253 -6.21 -28.00 -12.16
N MET A 254 -7.46 -28.41 -12.06
CA MET A 254 -8.45 -27.76 -11.21
C MET A 254 -8.10 -27.97 -9.73
N PRO A 255 -8.26 -26.95 -8.87
CA PRO A 255 -8.12 -27.12 -7.44
C PRO A 255 -9.27 -27.99 -6.89
N ARG A 256 -9.02 -28.63 -5.74
CA ARG A 256 -10.04 -29.41 -5.04
C ARG A 256 -11.12 -28.48 -4.50
N THR A 257 -12.39 -28.86 -4.72
CA THR A 257 -13.54 -28.10 -4.25
C THR A 257 -13.95 -28.47 -2.83
N ARG A 258 -14.61 -27.55 -2.15
CA ARG A 258 -15.28 -27.78 -0.85
C ARG A 258 -16.58 -28.57 -1.03
N THR A 259 -17.06 -29.14 0.09
CA THR A 259 -18.45 -29.60 0.15
C THR A 259 -19.40 -28.40 0.18
N ALA A 260 -20.66 -28.63 -0.22
CA ALA A 260 -21.68 -27.59 -0.18
C ALA A 260 -21.87 -27.02 1.24
N GLU A 261 -21.85 -27.87 2.28
CA GLU A 261 -21.97 -27.46 3.68
C GLU A 261 -20.81 -26.59 4.13
N ALA A 262 -19.57 -26.92 3.72
CA ALA A 262 -18.38 -26.12 4.04
C ALA A 262 -18.43 -24.76 3.34
N SER A 263 -18.88 -24.70 2.09
CA SER A 263 -19.09 -23.46 1.34
C SER A 263 -20.15 -22.58 2.02
N GLU A 264 -21.31 -23.15 2.36
CA GLU A 264 -22.39 -22.41 3.05
C GLU A 264 -21.94 -21.87 4.42
N ARG A 265 -21.14 -22.63 5.15
CA ARG A 265 -20.54 -22.15 6.42
C ARG A 265 -19.62 -20.96 6.19
N ALA A 266 -18.78 -21.00 5.14
CA ALA A 266 -17.87 -19.91 4.83
C ALA A 266 -18.62 -18.59 4.54
N TYR A 267 -19.67 -18.63 3.70
CA TYR A 267 -20.50 -17.46 3.42
C TYR A 267 -21.22 -16.95 4.67
N ARG A 268 -21.74 -17.85 5.49
CA ARG A 268 -22.42 -17.48 6.74
C ARG A 268 -21.47 -16.78 7.71
N ILE A 269 -20.24 -17.27 7.86
CA ILE A 269 -19.23 -16.64 8.71
C ILE A 269 -18.90 -15.22 8.22
N LEU A 270 -18.65 -15.04 6.92
CA LEU A 270 -18.39 -13.73 6.34
C LEU A 270 -19.54 -12.76 6.64
N MET A 271 -20.78 -13.16 6.38
CA MET A 271 -21.92 -12.27 6.56
C MET A 271 -22.19 -11.94 8.03
N ARG A 272 -21.94 -12.88 8.95
CA ARG A 272 -22.01 -12.61 10.40
C ARG A 272 -20.94 -11.59 10.83
N TYR A 273 -19.73 -11.68 10.29
CA TYR A 273 -18.71 -10.68 10.56
C TYR A 273 -19.08 -9.29 10.02
N VAL A 274 -19.61 -9.22 8.80
CA VAL A 274 -20.06 -7.97 8.17
C VAL A 274 -21.18 -7.33 9.00
N GLU A 275 -22.21 -8.09 9.38
CA GLU A 275 -23.32 -7.59 10.20
C GLU A 275 -22.86 -7.13 11.58
N HIS A 276 -21.92 -7.87 12.20
CA HIS A 276 -21.35 -7.44 13.48
C HIS A 276 -20.63 -6.10 13.34
N ALA A 277 -19.76 -5.94 12.33
CA ALA A 277 -19.01 -4.70 12.12
C ALA A 277 -19.93 -3.50 11.86
N LYS A 278 -20.99 -3.68 11.05
CA LYS A 278 -21.98 -2.62 10.75
C LYS A 278 -22.69 -2.07 11.99
N THR A 279 -22.88 -2.91 13.01
CA THR A 279 -23.60 -2.52 14.23
C THR A 279 -22.72 -1.77 15.23
N ARG A 280 -21.42 -1.62 14.97
CA ARG A 280 -20.49 -0.94 15.90
C ARG A 280 -20.56 0.57 15.74
N PRO A 281 -20.60 1.33 16.85
CA PRO A 281 -20.62 2.80 16.80
C PRO A 281 -19.41 3.36 16.05
N GLY A 282 -19.67 4.32 15.16
CA GLY A 282 -18.59 5.01 14.40
C GLY A 282 -17.92 4.18 13.32
N VAL A 283 -18.34 2.91 13.09
CA VAL A 283 -17.80 2.04 12.04
C VAL A 283 -18.53 2.28 10.72
N GLN A 284 -17.76 2.43 9.63
CA GLN A 284 -18.27 2.62 8.27
C GLN A 284 -17.48 1.74 7.30
N PHE A 285 -18.17 0.97 6.45
CA PHE A 285 -17.53 0.29 5.34
C PHE A 285 -17.22 1.27 4.22
N VAL A 286 -16.00 1.20 3.70
CA VAL A 286 -15.51 2.04 2.61
C VAL A 286 -14.74 1.19 1.61
N THR A 287 -14.70 1.65 0.37
CA THR A 287 -13.92 1.06 -0.70
C THR A 287 -12.53 1.70 -0.81
N ALA A 288 -11.60 1.08 -1.54
CA ALA A 288 -10.30 1.68 -1.82
C ALA A 288 -10.44 3.04 -2.52
N ARG A 289 -11.43 3.18 -3.40
CA ARG A 289 -11.76 4.44 -4.10
C ARG A 289 -12.15 5.54 -3.13
N GLU A 290 -12.98 5.22 -2.14
CA GLU A 290 -13.44 6.18 -1.13
C GLU A 290 -12.32 6.60 -0.18
N LEU A 291 -11.36 5.71 0.13
CA LEU A 291 -10.21 6.03 0.96
C LEU A 291 -9.37 7.18 0.38
N THR A 292 -9.24 7.32 -0.93
CA THR A 292 -8.53 8.45 -1.54
C THR A 292 -9.12 9.81 -1.19
N HIS A 293 -10.41 9.85 -0.90
CA HIS A 293 -11.12 11.08 -0.49
C HIS A 293 -11.05 11.33 1.01
N LEU A 294 -10.81 10.30 1.82
CA LEU A 294 -10.66 10.39 3.27
C LEU A 294 -9.25 10.79 3.69
N TYR A 295 -8.26 10.40 2.91
CA TYR A 295 -6.86 10.73 3.09
C TYR A 295 -6.40 11.62 1.94
N GLU A 296 -5.95 12.81 2.24
CA GLU A 296 -5.30 13.68 1.26
C GLU A 296 -3.83 13.84 1.62
N PRO A 297 -2.92 13.88 0.63
CA PRO A 297 -1.51 14.12 0.89
C PRO A 297 -1.26 15.61 1.20
N LYS A 298 -1.95 16.16 2.20
CA LYS A 298 -1.77 17.55 2.61
C LYS A 298 -0.45 17.73 3.33
N PRO A 299 0.37 18.71 2.93
CA PRO A 299 1.56 19.05 3.69
C PRO A 299 1.16 19.70 5.02
N ALA A 300 1.85 19.32 6.10
CA ALA A 300 1.80 20.05 7.35
C ALA A 300 2.52 21.40 7.18
N PRO A 301 2.06 22.48 7.85
CA PRO A 301 2.83 23.72 7.87
C PRO A 301 4.18 23.49 8.57
N ALA A 302 5.25 23.93 7.94
CA ALA A 302 6.58 23.87 8.52
C ALA A 302 7.45 25.04 8.04
N THR A 303 8.26 25.59 8.95
CA THR A 303 9.28 26.57 8.61
C THR A 303 10.56 25.88 8.14
N ARG A 304 11.49 26.64 7.56
CA ARG A 304 12.81 26.10 7.17
C ARG A 304 13.60 25.62 8.40
N GLU A 305 13.47 26.31 9.54
CA GLU A 305 14.11 25.96 10.80
C GLU A 305 13.59 24.64 11.35
N ALA A 306 12.27 24.44 11.36
CA ALA A 306 11.64 23.18 11.77
C ALA A 306 12.03 22.03 10.83
N ALA A 307 12.08 22.26 9.52
CA ALA A 307 12.54 21.27 8.56
C ALA A 307 14.00 20.89 8.79
N ALA A 308 14.89 21.85 9.06
CA ALA A 308 16.28 21.62 9.37
C ALA A 308 16.45 20.81 10.66
N GLU A 309 15.71 21.18 11.70
CA GLU A 309 15.72 20.46 12.99
C GLU A 309 15.33 18.99 12.85
N HIS A 310 14.22 18.71 12.16
CA HIS A 310 13.77 17.36 11.91
C HIS A 310 14.79 16.53 11.12
N LEU A 311 15.35 17.09 10.07
CA LEU A 311 16.36 16.39 9.27
C LEU A 311 17.70 16.17 10.02
N ARG A 312 18.05 17.06 10.99
CA ARG A 312 19.20 16.86 11.89
C ARG A 312 18.96 15.73 12.88
N ALA A 313 17.75 15.68 13.46
CA ALA A 313 17.36 14.65 14.41
C ALA A 313 17.11 13.28 13.77
N ARG A 314 17.26 13.16 12.44
CA ARG A 314 16.93 11.96 11.65
C ARG A 314 15.45 11.57 11.66
N VAL A 315 14.58 12.42 12.16
CA VAL A 315 13.14 12.21 12.05
C VAL A 315 12.74 12.30 10.58
N THR A 316 11.99 11.34 10.12
CA THR A 316 11.77 11.12 8.69
C THR A 316 10.46 11.66 8.18
N TRP A 317 9.57 12.03 9.08
CA TRP A 317 8.34 12.75 8.77
C TRP A 317 7.95 13.67 9.90
N LEU A 318 7.24 14.73 9.55
CA LEU A 318 6.57 15.64 10.48
C LEU A 318 5.08 15.46 10.30
N SER A 319 4.38 15.12 11.39
CA SER A 319 2.92 15.09 11.41
C SER A 319 2.41 16.21 12.31
N SER A 320 1.62 17.09 11.75
CA SER A 320 0.82 18.08 12.51
C SER A 320 -0.47 18.32 11.72
N ALA A 321 -1.60 18.42 12.43
CA ALA A 321 -2.85 18.72 11.74
C ALA A 321 -2.71 19.98 10.86
N PRO A 322 -3.15 19.95 9.59
CA PRO A 322 -4.00 18.95 8.95
C PRO A 322 -3.27 17.90 8.12
N GLY A 323 -1.96 17.71 8.20
CA GLY A 323 -1.25 16.82 7.30
C GLY A 323 0.09 16.28 7.80
N SER A 324 0.92 15.78 6.88
CA SER A 324 2.25 15.26 7.16
C SER A 324 3.25 15.67 6.07
N LEU A 325 4.52 15.71 6.45
CA LEU A 325 5.66 15.97 5.55
C LEU A 325 6.62 14.80 5.62
N SER A 326 7.06 14.31 4.48
CA SER A 326 8.12 13.32 4.35
C SER A 326 9.51 13.98 4.38
N ALA A 327 10.57 13.18 4.44
CA ALA A 327 11.94 13.69 4.31
C ALA A 327 12.17 14.44 2.98
N ALA A 328 11.54 13.97 1.88
CA ALA A 328 11.58 14.66 0.60
C ALA A 328 10.86 16.00 0.62
N ASP A 329 9.71 16.10 1.32
CA ASP A 329 8.99 17.36 1.51
C ASP A 329 9.83 18.36 2.33
N LEU A 330 10.42 17.90 3.44
CA LEU A 330 11.29 18.71 4.31
C LEU A 330 12.52 19.23 3.55
N LEU A 331 13.11 18.38 2.70
CA LEU A 331 14.23 18.79 1.86
C LEU A 331 13.82 19.86 0.84
N GLN A 332 12.65 19.74 0.22
CA GLN A 332 12.11 20.76 -0.68
C GLN A 332 11.92 22.11 0.05
N ILE A 333 11.41 22.09 1.30
CA ILE A 333 11.29 23.30 2.13
C ILE A 333 12.67 23.95 2.38
N LEU A 334 13.70 23.15 2.70
CA LEU A 334 15.07 23.68 2.86
C LEU A 334 15.63 24.28 1.58
N LEU A 335 15.23 23.74 0.43
CA LEU A 335 15.58 24.31 -0.87
C LEU A 335 14.78 25.57 -1.24
N GLY A 336 13.78 25.97 -0.43
CA GLY A 336 12.90 27.09 -0.72
C GLY A 336 11.82 26.77 -1.76
N MET A 337 11.48 25.49 -1.91
CA MET A 337 10.42 25.01 -2.79
C MET A 337 9.16 24.68 -1.97
N PRO A 338 7.96 24.86 -2.53
CA PRO A 338 6.77 24.29 -1.92
C PRO A 338 6.84 22.77 -2.03
N PRO A 339 6.46 22.02 -0.96
CA PRO A 339 6.41 20.56 -1.02
C PRO A 339 5.47 20.09 -2.14
N ARG A 340 5.99 19.20 -2.97
CA ARG A 340 5.25 18.53 -4.05
C ARG A 340 5.53 17.04 -3.98
N GLU A 341 4.60 16.22 -4.43
CA GLU A 341 4.84 14.81 -4.60
C GLU A 341 5.96 14.57 -5.62
N ILE A 342 6.99 13.87 -5.14
CA ILE A 342 8.15 13.48 -5.93
C ILE A 342 8.57 12.06 -5.52
N GLU A 343 9.35 11.41 -6.36
CA GLU A 343 9.98 10.13 -6.02
C GLU A 343 11.26 10.33 -5.22
N GLY A 344 11.69 9.29 -4.50
CA GLY A 344 13.02 9.23 -3.89
C GLY A 344 14.14 9.14 -4.94
N PRO A 345 15.40 9.04 -4.51
CA PRO A 345 16.53 8.80 -5.41
C PRO A 345 16.44 7.39 -6.02
N THR A 346 17.05 7.20 -7.20
CA THR A 346 16.99 5.93 -7.93
C THR A 346 18.17 5.00 -7.65
N ALA A 347 19.19 5.49 -6.97
CA ALA A 347 20.36 4.72 -6.59
C ALA A 347 20.98 5.27 -5.29
N ARG A 348 21.59 4.39 -4.50
CA ARG A 348 22.48 4.80 -3.40
C ARG A 348 23.87 5.07 -3.97
N ARG A 349 24.38 6.28 -3.74
CA ARG A 349 25.71 6.68 -4.17
C ARG A 349 26.56 7.13 -2.98
N ALA A 350 27.80 6.69 -2.92
CA ALA A 350 28.78 7.25 -2.02
C ALA A 350 29.32 8.56 -2.62
N SER A 351 29.46 9.61 -1.78
CA SER A 351 30.03 10.88 -2.24
C SER A 351 31.48 10.68 -2.73
N THR A 352 31.82 11.34 -3.82
CA THR A 352 33.23 11.48 -4.28
C THR A 352 33.84 12.82 -3.87
N TYR A 353 32.98 13.77 -3.44
CA TYR A 353 33.43 15.02 -2.87
C TYR A 353 34.00 14.82 -1.47
N THR A 354 35.27 15.26 -1.23
CA THR A 354 35.98 15.12 0.04
C THR A 354 36.34 16.47 0.68
N GLY A 355 35.89 17.58 0.08
CA GLY A 355 36.15 18.93 0.58
C GLY A 355 35.29 19.29 1.81
N PRO A 356 35.49 20.50 2.35
CA PRO A 356 34.69 21.02 3.46
C PRO A 356 33.21 21.22 3.03
N ASP A 357 32.33 21.46 4.01
CA ASP A 357 30.93 21.77 3.71
C ASP A 357 30.83 22.95 2.74
N LEU A 358 29.95 22.80 1.74
CA LEU A 358 29.69 23.84 0.76
C LEU A 358 29.14 25.10 1.45
N THR A 359 29.67 26.25 1.09
CA THR A 359 29.25 27.56 1.59
C THR A 359 29.14 28.56 0.45
N GLY A 360 28.54 29.73 0.69
CA GLY A 360 28.47 30.83 -0.29
C GLY A 360 27.93 30.39 -1.65
N GLU A 361 28.59 30.81 -2.70
CA GLU A 361 28.18 30.58 -4.09
C GLU A 361 28.12 29.08 -4.46
N ALA A 362 29.04 28.26 -3.96
CA ALA A 362 29.05 26.82 -4.23
C ALA A 362 27.80 26.13 -3.68
N LEU A 363 27.36 26.49 -2.48
CA LEU A 363 26.13 25.97 -1.90
C LEU A 363 24.87 26.45 -2.67
N GLU A 364 24.82 27.72 -3.06
CA GLU A 364 23.69 28.27 -3.81
C GLU A 364 23.60 27.68 -5.23
N THR A 365 24.73 27.38 -5.85
CA THR A 365 24.76 26.66 -7.13
C THR A 365 24.20 25.25 -6.96
N ALA A 366 24.67 24.47 -5.98
CA ALA A 366 24.16 23.14 -5.70
C ALA A 366 22.64 23.15 -5.38
N ARG A 367 22.17 24.13 -4.61
CA ARG A 367 20.72 24.33 -4.36
C ARG A 367 19.93 24.57 -5.63
N ARG A 368 20.41 25.44 -6.50
CA ARG A 368 19.76 25.76 -7.79
C ARG A 368 19.69 24.53 -8.67
N ASP A 369 20.78 23.76 -8.77
CA ASP A 369 20.85 22.58 -9.63
C ASP A 369 19.93 21.46 -9.13
N VAL A 370 19.88 21.22 -7.81
CA VAL A 370 18.97 20.26 -7.21
C VAL A 370 17.51 20.68 -7.41
N ARG A 371 17.18 21.98 -7.27
CA ARG A 371 15.81 22.48 -7.58
C ARG A 371 15.44 22.22 -9.04
N ALA A 372 16.30 22.59 -9.98
CA ALA A 372 16.07 22.36 -11.39
C ALA A 372 15.90 20.87 -11.72
N PHE A 373 16.70 20.00 -11.09
CA PHE A 373 16.57 18.56 -11.25
C PHE A 373 15.21 18.05 -10.75
N ILE A 374 14.77 18.46 -9.56
CA ILE A 374 13.47 18.06 -8.99
C ILE A 374 12.31 18.54 -9.87
N GLU A 375 12.38 19.78 -10.36
CA GLU A 375 11.34 20.35 -11.25
C GLU A 375 11.23 19.57 -12.56
N ALA A 376 12.35 19.22 -13.17
CA ALA A 376 12.39 18.50 -14.43
C ALA A 376 12.03 17.01 -14.30
N ASN A 377 12.44 16.34 -13.22
CA ASN A 377 12.37 14.88 -13.10
C ASN A 377 11.32 14.37 -12.12
N ARG A 378 10.73 15.21 -11.28
CA ARG A 378 9.79 14.84 -10.22
C ARG A 378 10.34 13.76 -9.27
N ARG A 379 11.63 13.82 -8.99
CA ARG A 379 12.33 12.92 -8.05
C ARG A 379 13.54 13.59 -7.45
N LEU A 380 14.06 13.02 -6.34
CA LEU A 380 15.34 13.44 -5.78
C LEU A 380 16.51 12.94 -6.66
N PRO A 381 17.58 13.75 -6.83
CA PRO A 381 18.80 13.27 -7.46
C PRO A 381 19.51 12.27 -6.55
N SER A 382 20.18 11.27 -7.12
CA SER A 382 21.08 10.38 -6.38
C SER A 382 22.43 11.06 -6.08
N GLU A 383 22.82 12.00 -6.92
CA GLU A 383 24.10 12.73 -6.94
C GLU A 383 23.85 14.23 -7.06
N VAL A 384 24.57 15.03 -6.27
CA VAL A 384 24.59 16.49 -6.34
C VAL A 384 26.00 16.92 -6.76
N TRP A 385 26.18 17.31 -8.01
CA TRP A 385 27.47 17.57 -8.61
C TRP A 385 28.11 18.89 -8.13
N THR A 386 29.40 18.85 -7.87
CA THR A 386 30.25 19.98 -7.44
C THR A 386 31.50 20.00 -8.31
N GLY A 387 31.36 20.44 -9.55
CA GLY A 387 32.43 20.33 -10.56
C GLY A 387 32.58 18.90 -11.07
N SER A 388 33.76 18.27 -10.88
CA SER A 388 34.04 16.89 -11.31
C SER A 388 33.74 15.82 -10.27
N THR A 389 33.28 16.23 -9.08
CA THR A 389 32.90 15.34 -7.97
C THR A 389 31.45 15.56 -7.58
N PHE A 390 30.87 14.67 -6.77
CA PHE A 390 29.50 14.82 -6.30
C PHE A 390 29.36 14.46 -4.82
N LEU A 391 28.34 15.04 -4.22
CA LEU A 391 27.77 14.66 -2.93
C LEU A 391 26.62 13.68 -3.17
N SER A 392 26.49 12.66 -2.32
CA SER A 392 25.26 11.91 -2.24
C SER A 392 24.12 12.83 -1.77
N ILE A 393 22.87 12.52 -2.11
CA ILE A 393 21.73 13.30 -1.61
C ILE A 393 21.65 13.31 -0.07
N ALA A 394 22.13 12.25 0.59
CA ALA A 394 22.21 12.18 2.04
C ALA A 394 23.26 13.16 2.62
N GLU A 395 24.42 13.30 1.99
CA GLU A 395 25.43 14.31 2.38
C GLU A 395 24.95 15.72 2.11
N PHE A 396 24.34 15.96 0.98
CA PHE A 396 23.75 17.26 0.66
C PHE A 396 22.66 17.67 1.68
N LYS A 397 21.76 16.73 2.02
CA LYS A 397 20.78 16.92 3.11
C LYS A 397 21.46 17.30 4.43
N ARG A 398 22.54 16.57 4.78
CA ARG A 398 23.33 16.82 5.99
C ARG A 398 23.81 18.27 6.04
N MET A 399 24.43 18.73 4.96
CA MET A 399 24.95 20.10 4.85
C MET A 399 23.83 21.15 4.97
N LEU A 400 22.73 20.98 4.25
CA LEU A 400 21.60 21.90 4.29
C LEU A 400 20.95 21.97 5.67
N ALA A 401 20.87 20.86 6.40
CA ALA A 401 20.30 20.80 7.74
C ALA A 401 21.29 21.22 8.84
N GLY A 402 22.57 21.40 8.55
CA GLY A 402 23.61 21.65 9.54
C GLY A 402 23.85 20.47 10.48
N ALA A 403 23.70 19.23 10.00
CA ALA A 403 23.95 18.04 10.81
C ALA A 403 25.43 17.63 10.81
N ARG A 404 25.90 17.03 11.91
CA ARG A 404 27.32 16.62 12.05
C ARG A 404 27.70 15.40 11.21
N ARG A 405 26.77 14.49 10.95
CA ARG A 405 27.02 13.24 10.21
C ARG A 405 25.90 12.97 9.20
N ALA A 406 26.27 12.49 8.03
CA ALA A 406 25.33 11.86 7.11
C ALA A 406 24.94 10.46 7.60
N GLY A 407 23.82 10.00 7.14
CA GLY A 407 23.36 8.64 7.38
C GLY A 407 22.04 8.37 6.65
N PRO A 408 21.60 7.11 6.58
CA PRO A 408 20.31 6.77 6.08
C PRO A 408 19.22 7.51 6.86
N ILE A 409 18.09 7.78 6.23
CA ILE A 409 16.93 8.30 6.93
C ILE A 409 16.31 7.16 7.77
N GLU A 410 15.77 7.49 8.94
CA GLU A 410 15.19 6.49 9.86
C GLU A 410 14.04 5.69 9.20
N ALA A 411 13.30 6.30 8.26
CA ALA A 411 12.24 5.64 7.51
C ALA A 411 12.67 4.34 6.81
N GLU A 412 13.96 4.15 6.52
CA GLU A 412 14.47 2.91 5.96
C GLU A 412 14.25 1.70 6.88
N SER A 413 14.15 1.91 8.20
CA SER A 413 13.87 0.87 9.19
C SER A 413 12.45 0.27 9.07
N HIS A 414 11.54 0.95 8.36
CA HIS A 414 10.18 0.47 8.10
C HIS A 414 10.10 -0.52 6.93
N VAL A 415 11.18 -0.67 6.17
CA VAL A 415 11.28 -1.67 5.09
C VAL A 415 11.80 -2.98 5.67
N ALA A 416 11.20 -4.10 5.27
CA ALA A 416 11.62 -5.43 5.66
C ALA A 416 13.12 -5.67 5.37
N THR A 417 13.77 -6.45 6.23
CA THR A 417 15.22 -6.69 6.16
C THR A 417 15.59 -8.07 5.63
N ASP A 418 14.68 -9.03 5.67
CA ASP A 418 14.92 -10.42 5.24
C ASP A 418 14.27 -10.67 3.88
N PRO A 419 15.05 -10.64 2.76
CA PRO A 419 14.48 -10.84 1.43
C PRO A 419 13.96 -12.27 1.21
N GLY A 420 14.45 -13.25 1.93
CA GLY A 420 13.96 -14.63 1.83
C GLY A 420 12.56 -14.77 2.38
N LYS A 421 12.31 -14.25 3.60
CA LYS A 421 10.96 -14.26 4.20
C LYS A 421 10.00 -13.32 3.48
N THR A 422 10.47 -12.14 3.09
CA THR A 422 9.65 -11.10 2.46
C THR A 422 9.03 -11.59 1.15
N PHE A 423 9.79 -12.34 0.34
CA PHE A 423 9.33 -12.84 -0.95
C PHE A 423 8.93 -14.33 -0.93
N GLN A 424 8.64 -14.88 0.25
CA GLN A 424 8.21 -16.27 0.36
C GLN A 424 6.80 -16.44 -0.22
N TRP A 425 6.70 -17.19 -1.31
CA TRP A 425 5.44 -17.54 -1.96
C TRP A 425 5.56 -18.87 -2.68
N ALA A 426 4.49 -19.67 -2.66
CA ALA A 426 4.48 -21.03 -3.19
C ALA A 426 4.91 -21.13 -4.66
N ILE A 427 4.62 -20.10 -5.47
CA ILE A 427 4.92 -20.06 -6.91
C ILE A 427 6.26 -19.42 -7.25
N HIS A 428 6.99 -18.85 -6.30
CA HIS A 428 8.35 -18.39 -6.60
C HIS A 428 9.30 -19.58 -6.80
N PRO A 429 10.33 -19.41 -7.65
CA PRO A 429 11.41 -20.40 -7.75
C PRO A 429 11.99 -20.74 -6.38
N GLU A 430 12.44 -21.97 -6.19
CA GLU A 430 13.07 -22.37 -4.92
C GLU A 430 14.31 -21.49 -4.62
N GLY A 431 14.42 -21.01 -3.38
CA GLY A 431 15.49 -20.10 -2.98
C GLY A 431 15.38 -18.69 -3.56
N PHE A 432 14.23 -18.30 -4.11
CA PHE A 432 14.04 -16.94 -4.64
C PHE A 432 14.26 -15.88 -3.56
N THR A 433 15.10 -14.90 -3.88
CA THR A 433 15.33 -13.70 -3.10
C THR A 433 15.44 -12.49 -4.00
N ALA A 434 15.09 -11.32 -3.51
CA ALA A 434 15.11 -10.08 -4.28
C ALA A 434 15.61 -8.88 -3.43
N PRO A 435 16.88 -8.89 -2.98
CA PRO A 435 17.42 -7.84 -2.12
C PRO A 435 17.40 -6.45 -2.78
N ASN A 436 17.58 -6.38 -4.10
CA ASN A 436 17.51 -5.12 -4.84
C ASN A 436 16.14 -4.43 -4.71
N LEU A 437 15.04 -5.19 -4.67
CA LEU A 437 13.70 -4.63 -4.50
C LEU A 437 13.55 -3.96 -3.12
N LEU A 438 14.13 -4.54 -2.07
CA LEU A 438 14.14 -3.94 -0.73
C LEU A 438 15.06 -2.70 -0.69
N GLU A 439 16.18 -2.71 -1.40
CA GLU A 439 17.05 -1.53 -1.48
C GLU A 439 16.38 -0.39 -2.22
N LEU A 440 15.72 -0.65 -3.35
CA LEU A 440 14.92 0.34 -4.06
C LEU A 440 13.79 0.89 -3.18
N ALA A 441 13.14 0.03 -2.39
CA ALA A 441 12.15 0.48 -1.43
C ALA A 441 12.75 1.42 -0.37
N ARG A 442 13.94 1.11 0.18
CA ARG A 442 14.64 1.99 1.12
C ARG A 442 14.93 3.35 0.50
N LEU A 443 15.34 3.38 -0.76
CA LEU A 443 15.54 4.64 -1.48
C LEU A 443 14.25 5.46 -1.61
N GLN A 444 13.09 4.79 -1.77
CA GLN A 444 11.82 5.48 -1.84
C GLN A 444 11.28 5.95 -0.48
N THR A 445 11.84 5.49 0.65
CA THR A 445 11.40 5.93 1.98
C THR A 445 11.61 7.43 2.24
N TRP A 446 12.35 8.13 1.40
CA TRP A 446 12.36 9.59 1.39
C TRP A 446 10.94 10.19 1.27
N THR A 447 10.01 9.47 0.68
CA THR A 447 8.62 9.89 0.48
C THR A 447 7.65 9.35 1.53
N LEU A 448 8.15 8.48 2.44
CA LEU A 448 7.32 7.83 3.45
C LEU A 448 6.81 8.83 4.49
N LYS A 449 5.51 8.85 4.70
CA LYS A 449 4.85 9.66 5.74
C LYS A 449 3.49 9.06 6.11
N PRO A 450 3.01 9.26 7.37
CA PRO A 450 1.68 8.83 7.75
C PRO A 450 0.60 9.47 6.86
N ALA A 451 -0.43 8.72 6.54
CA ALA A 451 -1.65 9.30 5.99
C ALA A 451 -2.49 9.84 7.15
N VAL A 452 -2.94 11.08 7.04
CA VAL A 452 -3.74 11.75 8.07
C VAL A 452 -5.18 11.85 7.58
N LEU A 453 -6.13 11.38 8.40
CA LEU A 453 -7.56 11.53 8.10
C LEU A 453 -7.93 13.00 8.03
N LYS A 454 -8.78 13.35 7.08
CA LYS A 454 -9.39 14.68 7.04
C LYS A 454 -10.20 14.91 8.32
N THR A 455 -9.95 15.99 8.99
CA THR A 455 -10.89 16.48 10.02
C THR A 455 -12.17 16.90 9.32
N ARG A 456 -13.30 16.35 9.77
CA ARG A 456 -14.64 16.78 9.30
C ARG A 456 -14.94 18.22 9.69
#